data_d407683d3328640c8433f0fc95ccd2b9
#
_entry.id   d407683d3328640c8433f0fc95ccd2b9
#
_cell.length_a   1.000
_cell.length_b   1.000
_cell.length_c   1.000
_cell.angle_alpha   90.00
_cell.angle_beta   90.00
_cell.angle_gamma   90.00
#
_symmetry.space_group_name_H-M   'P 1'
#
loop_
_entity.id
_entity.type
_entity.pdbx_description
1 polymer ?
#
loop_
_entity_poly.entity_id
_entity_poly.type
_entity_poly.pdbx_seq_one_letter_code
_entity_poly.pdbx_strand_id
1 'polypeptide(L)'
;MMLAGLSPHTFRHIFSRTAQIAANYNSRTMNTITEGVQFDTIAREWRCKWSVSDDKKSLQEAQKALESVLADVKKVEGVKDVQRVVCGGCLDFKVMTSLPADKFGAWEEAKFAPEEDFLGKLKEIDGISTIETQTFTLMPM
;
A
#
# COMPACT_ATOMS: atom_id res chain seq x y z
N MET A 1 -3.26 3.15 22.09
CA MET A 1 -3.80 3.44 21.68
C MET A 1 -4.10 3.95 20.93
N MET A 2 -3.92 3.81 20.92
CA MET A 2 -4.33 4.23 20.30
C MET A 2 -4.68 4.76 19.63
N LEU A 3 -4.54 4.84 19.72
CA LEU A 3 -5.10 5.19 19.06
C LEU A 3 -5.17 5.91 18.53
N ALA A 4 -4.85 6.16 18.81
CA ALA A 4 -5.14 6.79 18.32
C ALA A 4 -5.11 7.22 17.46
N GLY A 5 -4.98 7.26 17.45
CA GLY A 5 -5.20 7.70 16.70
C GLY A 5 -5.31 7.75 15.71
N LEU A 6 -5.43 7.55 15.70
CA LEU A 6 -5.89 7.57 14.82
C LEU A 6 -6.29 8.14 14.19
N SER A 7 -6.27 8.46 14.45
CA SER A 7 -6.81 8.94 14.05
C SER A 7 -7.46 9.22 13.71
N PRO A 8 -7.51 9.39 13.89
CA PRO A 8 -8.38 9.46 13.65
C PRO A 8 -8.83 9.69 12.83
N HIS A 9 -9.00 9.59 12.84
CA HIS A 9 -9.53 9.80 12.11
C HIS A 9 -9.90 9.39 11.29
N THR A 10 -10.03 9.38 11.65
CA THR A 10 -10.34 8.89 10.89
C THR A 10 -11.00 7.72 10.78
N PHE A 11 -10.72 6.71 10.83
CA PHE A 11 -11.42 5.63 10.70
C PHE A 11 -11.62 5.09 11.96
N ARG A 12 -12.31 5.36 12.71
CA ARG A 12 -12.52 4.87 13.85
C ARG A 12 -13.43 4.08 13.96
N HIS A 13 -13.79 3.45 14.20
CA HIS A 13 -14.60 2.68 14.30
C HIS A 13 -15.02 2.17 15.32
N ILE A 14 -15.85 1.84 15.70
CA ILE A 14 -16.16 1.24 16.52
C ILE A 14 -17.16 0.39 16.40
N PHE A 15 -17.48 -0.57 16.93
CA PHE A 15 -18.44 -1.44 16.71
C PHE A 15 -18.94 -1.96 17.93
N SER A 16 -20.06 -2.52 17.93
CA SER A 16 -20.73 -2.99 19.09
C SER A 16 -19.99 -4.15 19.69
N ARG A 17 -20.36 -4.52 20.88
CA ARG A 17 -19.77 -5.64 21.54
C ARG A 17 -20.05 -6.91 20.84
N THR A 18 -21.26 -7.06 20.33
CA THR A 18 -21.60 -8.26 19.62
C THR A 18 -20.78 -8.39 18.39
N ALA A 19 -20.61 -7.30 17.70
CA ALA A 19 -19.77 -7.33 16.54
C ALA A 19 -18.38 -7.73 16.90
N GLN A 20 -17.98 -7.34 18.10
CA GLN A 20 -16.70 -7.67 18.59
C GLN A 20 -16.54 -9.17 18.76
N ILE A 21 -17.55 -9.78 19.31
CA ILE A 21 -17.52 -11.21 19.52
C ILE A 21 -17.45 -11.94 18.20
N ALA A 22 -18.27 -11.52 17.28
CA ALA A 22 -18.25 -12.13 15.97
C ALA A 22 -16.92 -11.94 15.33
N ALA A 23 -16.32 -10.81 15.56
CA ALA A 23 -15.06 -10.50 14.96
C ALA A 23 -13.92 -11.33 15.53
N ASN A 24 -14.14 -11.94 16.66
CA ASN A 24 -13.11 -12.76 17.21
C ASN A 24 -12.65 -13.81 16.27
N TYR A 25 -13.51 -14.22 15.39
CA TYR A 25 -13.12 -15.18 14.47
C TYR A 25 -12.12 -14.66 13.49
N ASN A 26 -12.37 -13.50 12.92
CA ASN A 26 -11.50 -13.01 11.88
C ASN A 26 -10.75 -11.80 12.29
N SER A 27 -10.98 -11.25 13.46
CA SER A 27 -10.18 -10.16 13.98
C SER A 27 -10.08 -9.00 13.07
N ARG A 28 -11.11 -8.68 12.34
CA ARG A 28 -11.06 -7.58 11.42
C ARG A 28 -11.98 -6.47 11.82
N THR A 29 -11.49 -5.24 11.64
CA THR A 29 -12.28 -4.05 11.86
C THR A 29 -12.83 -3.61 10.53
N MET A 30 -14.14 -3.42 10.47
CA MET A 30 -14.80 -3.00 9.25
C MET A 30 -15.03 -1.51 9.31
N ASN A 31 -14.69 -0.82 8.24
CA ASN A 31 -14.91 0.61 8.10
C ASN A 31 -15.82 0.85 6.92
N THR A 32 -16.45 2.02 6.89
CA THR A 32 -17.44 2.34 5.86
C THR A 32 -17.10 3.67 5.22
N ILE A 33 -17.03 3.69 3.90
CA ILE A 33 -16.89 4.93 3.16
C ILE A 33 -18.25 5.55 2.97
N THR A 34 -19.23 4.73 2.61
CA THR A 34 -20.60 5.14 2.51
C THR A 34 -21.44 3.88 2.69
N GLU A 35 -22.77 4.04 2.77
CA GLU A 35 -23.62 2.90 2.97
C GLU A 35 -23.36 1.82 1.94
N GLY A 36 -23.10 0.60 2.41
CA GLY A 36 -22.87 -0.52 1.53
C GLY A 36 -21.46 -0.65 1.00
N VAL A 37 -20.56 0.30 1.29
CA VAL A 37 -19.21 0.25 0.81
C VAL A 37 -18.26 0.21 2.01
N GLN A 38 -17.88 -0.99 2.37
CA GLN A 38 -17.07 -1.24 3.55
C GLN A 38 -15.70 -1.77 3.15
N PHE A 39 -14.75 -1.62 4.05
CA PHE A 39 -13.41 -2.14 3.82
C PHE A 39 -12.75 -2.49 5.15
N ASP A 40 -11.78 -3.36 5.11
CA ASP A 40 -10.99 -3.72 6.28
C ASP A 40 -9.49 -3.55 6.04
N THR A 41 -9.11 -3.21 4.82
CA THR A 41 -7.71 -3.17 4.41
C THR A 41 -7.49 -1.90 3.60
N ILE A 42 -6.33 -1.27 3.81
CA ILE A 42 -5.94 -0.11 3.04
C ILE A 42 -4.60 -0.43 2.40
N ALA A 43 -4.45 -0.01 1.16
CA ALA A 43 -3.21 -0.25 0.43
C ALA A 43 -2.60 1.05 -0.05
N ARG A 44 -1.28 1.08 -0.08
CA ARG A 44 -0.53 2.17 -0.69
C ARG A 44 0.08 1.63 -1.96
N GLU A 45 -0.09 2.36 -3.06
CA GLU A 45 0.45 1.96 -4.34
C GLU A 45 1.54 2.93 -4.78
N TRP A 46 2.67 2.40 -5.21
CA TRP A 46 3.72 3.17 -5.86
C TRP A 46 3.74 2.68 -7.29
N ARG A 47 3.72 3.60 -8.26
CA ARG A 47 3.61 3.17 -9.64
C ARG A 47 4.41 4.04 -10.58
N CYS A 48 4.76 3.46 -11.71
CA CYS A 48 5.44 4.20 -12.77
C CYS A 48 5.23 3.49 -14.09
N LYS A 49 5.64 4.15 -15.17
CA LYS A 49 5.67 3.53 -16.49
C LYS A 49 7.13 3.21 -16.81
N TRP A 50 7.36 2.05 -17.40
CA TRP A 50 8.68 1.67 -17.87
C TRP A 50 8.69 1.72 -19.41
N SER A 51 9.82 1.46 -20.02
CA SER A 51 9.98 1.59 -21.46
C SER A 51 10.54 0.29 -22.04
N VAL A 52 10.14 -0.02 -23.26
CA VAL A 52 10.68 -1.19 -23.93
C VAL A 52 12.08 -0.94 -24.48
N SER A 53 12.53 0.32 -24.47
CA SER A 53 13.83 0.69 -24.98
C SER A 53 14.94 -0.06 -24.28
N ASP A 54 16.02 -0.31 -25.00
CA ASP A 54 17.23 -0.89 -24.44
C ASP A 54 16.92 -2.22 -23.76
N ASP A 55 16.10 -3.02 -24.45
CA ASP A 55 15.74 -4.38 -24.02
C ASP A 55 15.12 -4.36 -22.63
N LYS A 56 14.22 -3.39 -22.41
CA LYS A 56 13.44 -3.26 -21.18
C LYS A 56 14.32 -3.01 -19.95
N LYS A 57 15.42 -2.29 -20.17
CA LYS A 57 16.35 -2.05 -19.09
C LYS A 57 15.70 -1.29 -17.93
N SER A 58 14.81 -0.33 -18.23
CA SER A 58 14.16 0.44 -17.17
C SER A 58 13.32 -0.46 -16.26
N LEU A 59 12.70 -1.50 -16.81
CA LEU A 59 11.95 -2.44 -16.00
C LEU A 59 12.87 -3.22 -15.06
N GLN A 60 14.01 -3.65 -15.57
CA GLN A 60 14.98 -4.35 -14.76
C GLN A 60 15.51 -3.46 -13.63
N GLU A 61 15.74 -2.18 -13.94
CA GLU A 61 16.23 -1.24 -12.95
C GLU A 61 15.16 -0.95 -11.90
N ALA A 62 13.90 -0.86 -12.32
CA ALA A 62 12.81 -0.65 -11.36
C ALA A 62 12.72 -1.83 -10.39
N GLN A 63 12.91 -3.04 -10.90
CA GLN A 63 12.89 -4.22 -10.06
C GLN A 63 14.03 -4.18 -9.03
N LYS A 64 15.21 -3.75 -9.46
CA LYS A 64 16.34 -3.64 -8.54
C LYS A 64 16.07 -2.57 -7.47
N ALA A 65 15.46 -1.46 -7.87
CA ALA A 65 15.11 -0.42 -6.91
C ALA A 65 14.16 -0.98 -5.86
N LEU A 66 13.18 -1.77 -6.28
CA LEU A 66 12.26 -2.39 -5.35
C LEU A 66 12.98 -3.34 -4.41
N GLU A 67 13.85 -4.17 -4.95
CA GLU A 67 14.57 -5.13 -4.12
C GLU A 67 15.41 -4.44 -3.05
N SER A 68 15.90 -3.25 -3.34
CA SER A 68 16.75 -2.53 -2.39
C SER A 68 15.97 -2.02 -1.18
N VAL A 69 14.64 -1.86 -1.29
CA VAL A 69 13.82 -1.37 -0.19
C VAL A 69 12.83 -2.41 0.32
N LEU A 70 12.76 -3.57 -0.33
CA LEU A 70 11.72 -4.54 -0.03
C LEU A 70 11.75 -5.02 1.42
N ALA A 71 12.93 -5.26 1.96
CA ALA A 71 13.04 -5.71 3.34
C ALA A 71 12.45 -4.68 4.31
N ASP A 72 12.70 -3.39 4.04
CA ASP A 72 12.17 -2.34 4.88
C ASP A 72 10.65 -2.24 4.79
N VAL A 73 10.11 -2.41 3.58
CA VAL A 73 8.66 -2.40 3.41
C VAL A 73 8.05 -3.56 4.19
N LYS A 74 8.65 -4.72 4.11
CA LYS A 74 8.10 -5.90 4.78
C LYS A 74 8.18 -5.80 6.30
N LYS A 75 9.04 -4.94 6.82
CA LYS A 75 9.17 -4.75 8.26
C LYS A 75 8.15 -3.76 8.82
N VAL A 76 7.41 -3.07 7.98
CA VAL A 76 6.40 -2.12 8.46
C VAL A 76 5.38 -2.89 9.27
N GLU A 77 5.08 -2.36 10.46
CA GLU A 77 4.17 -3.05 11.35
C GLU A 77 2.79 -3.17 10.74
N GLY A 78 2.27 -4.40 10.72
CA GLY A 78 0.93 -4.64 10.23
C GLY A 78 0.85 -5.02 8.75
N VAL A 79 1.97 -5.03 8.04
CA VAL A 79 1.92 -5.36 6.62
C VAL A 79 1.36 -6.75 6.42
N LYS A 80 0.30 -6.83 5.62
CA LYS A 80 -0.33 -8.09 5.26
C LYS A 80 0.32 -8.67 4.03
N ASP A 81 0.67 -7.81 3.07
CA ASP A 81 1.07 -8.28 1.77
C ASP A 81 1.78 -7.17 1.00
N VAL A 82 2.79 -7.56 0.23
CA VAL A 82 3.48 -6.66 -0.68
C VAL A 82 3.48 -7.35 -2.03
N GLN A 83 2.87 -6.73 -3.03
CA GLN A 83 2.76 -7.32 -4.35
C GLN A 83 3.34 -6.39 -5.40
N ARG A 84 3.99 -6.99 -6.40
CA ARG A 84 4.43 -6.26 -7.56
C ARG A 84 3.50 -6.59 -8.72
N VAL A 85 3.07 -5.57 -9.45
CA VAL A 85 2.22 -5.73 -10.62
C VAL A 85 2.98 -5.18 -11.83
N VAL A 86 3.08 -5.97 -12.88
CA VAL A 86 3.74 -5.54 -14.10
C VAL A 86 2.81 -5.82 -15.26
N CYS A 87 2.58 -4.81 -16.09
CA CYS A 87 1.78 -4.95 -17.30
C CYS A 87 2.70 -4.75 -18.50
N GLY A 88 2.76 -5.74 -19.38
CA GLY A 88 3.60 -5.65 -20.56
C GLY A 88 3.01 -4.76 -21.63
N GLY A 89 1.69 -4.74 -21.75
CA GLY A 89 1.03 -3.93 -22.77
C GLY A 89 0.91 -2.47 -22.40
N CYS A 90 0.56 -2.18 -21.15
CA CYS A 90 0.39 -0.80 -20.71
C CYS A 90 1.65 -0.24 -20.06
N LEU A 91 2.70 -1.06 -19.93
CA LEU A 91 4.00 -0.64 -19.41
C LEU A 91 3.95 -0.16 -17.96
N ASP A 92 3.02 -0.70 -17.16
CA ASP A 92 2.94 -0.34 -15.75
C ASP A 92 3.87 -1.19 -14.90
N PHE A 93 4.43 -0.54 -13.89
CA PHE A 93 5.13 -1.22 -12.80
C PHE A 93 4.53 -0.66 -11.53
N LYS A 94 3.98 -1.52 -10.70
CA LYS A 94 3.31 -1.07 -9.47
C LYS A 94 3.77 -1.92 -8.30
N VAL A 95 3.83 -1.29 -7.14
CA VAL A 95 4.08 -2.00 -5.89
C VAL A 95 2.92 -1.65 -4.97
N MET A 96 2.23 -2.67 -4.47
CA MET A 96 1.08 -2.47 -3.62
C MET A 96 1.35 -3.10 -2.27
N THR A 97 1.29 -2.29 -1.23
CA THR A 97 1.52 -2.74 0.15
C THR A 97 0.21 -2.56 0.91
N SER A 98 -0.29 -3.63 1.49
CA SER A 98 -1.58 -3.57 2.18
C SER A 98 -1.43 -3.86 3.66
N LEU A 99 -2.22 -3.16 4.46
CA LEU A 99 -2.26 -3.27 5.91
C LEU A 99 -3.70 -3.28 6.37
N PRO A 100 -3.97 -3.85 7.55
CA PRO A 100 -5.30 -3.65 8.14
C PRO A 100 -5.55 -2.16 8.34
N ALA A 101 -6.78 -1.76 8.22
CA ALA A 101 -7.14 -0.35 8.30
C ALA A 101 -6.63 0.31 9.58
N ASP A 102 -6.67 -0.42 10.70
CA ASP A 102 -6.26 0.15 11.97
C ASP A 102 -4.74 0.25 12.13
N LYS A 103 -3.98 -0.32 11.21
CA LYS A 103 -2.51 -0.22 11.26
C LYS A 103 -1.97 0.77 10.24
N PHE A 104 -2.78 1.17 9.30
CA PHE A 104 -2.31 1.99 8.19
C PHE A 104 -1.88 3.39 8.62
N GLY A 105 -2.58 3.97 9.59
CA GLY A 105 -2.31 5.35 9.99
C GLY A 105 -0.90 5.60 10.48
N ALA A 106 -0.33 4.64 11.23
CA ALA A 106 1.02 4.82 11.74
C ALA A 106 2.04 4.88 10.61
N TRP A 107 1.83 4.06 9.58
CA TRP A 107 2.72 4.07 8.41
C TRP A 107 2.56 5.37 7.64
N GLU A 108 1.32 5.83 7.52
CA GLU A 108 1.07 7.10 6.85
C GLU A 108 1.77 8.26 7.56
N GLU A 109 1.77 8.24 8.90
CA GLU A 109 2.47 9.27 9.66
C GLU A 109 3.97 9.20 9.45
N ALA A 110 4.48 8.02 9.16
CA ALA A 110 5.90 7.84 8.83
C ALA A 110 6.16 8.14 7.36
N LYS A 111 5.19 8.73 6.66
CA LYS A 111 5.28 9.12 5.26
C LYS A 111 5.55 7.92 4.38
N PHE A 112 4.99 6.79 4.77
CA PHE A 112 5.09 5.55 4.02
C PHE A 112 6.53 5.10 3.79
N ALA A 113 7.40 5.42 4.73
CA ALA A 113 8.81 5.04 4.58
C ALA A 113 8.90 3.57 4.23
N PRO A 114 9.71 3.19 3.23
CA PRO A 114 10.75 3.95 2.54
C PRO A 114 10.29 4.54 1.19
N GLU A 115 9.07 5.05 1.10
CA GLU A 115 8.51 5.54 -0.15
C GLU A 115 9.42 6.56 -0.83
N GLU A 116 9.87 7.54 -0.09
CA GLU A 116 10.67 8.61 -0.67
C GLU A 116 11.96 8.07 -1.28
N ASP A 117 12.59 7.13 -0.60
CA ASP A 117 13.81 6.53 -1.09
C ASP A 117 13.55 5.75 -2.38
N PHE A 118 12.48 4.98 -2.40
CA PHE A 118 12.12 4.20 -3.58
C PHE A 118 11.79 5.10 -4.77
N LEU A 119 10.97 6.12 -4.54
CA LEU A 119 10.61 7.04 -5.63
C LEU A 119 11.81 7.81 -6.14
N GLY A 120 12.73 8.16 -5.23
CA GLY A 120 13.96 8.82 -5.63
C GLY A 120 14.79 7.96 -6.56
N LYS A 121 14.85 6.66 -6.27
CA LYS A 121 15.59 5.75 -7.13
C LYS A 121 14.92 5.62 -8.50
N LEU A 122 13.59 5.57 -8.53
CA LEU A 122 12.89 5.50 -9.81
C LEU A 122 13.17 6.72 -10.67
N LYS A 123 13.24 7.88 -10.04
CA LYS A 123 13.47 9.13 -10.80
C LYS A 123 14.81 9.15 -11.51
N GLU A 124 15.75 8.36 -11.04
CA GLU A 124 17.08 8.34 -11.64
C GLU A 124 17.23 7.33 -12.75
N ILE A 125 16.18 6.57 -13.04
CA ILE A 125 16.25 5.54 -14.07
C ILE A 125 15.78 6.11 -15.41
N ASP A 126 16.64 6.01 -16.42
CA ASP A 126 16.25 6.41 -17.78
C ASP A 126 15.17 5.43 -18.25
N GLY A 127 14.12 5.99 -18.84
CA GLY A 127 13.03 5.16 -19.35
C GLY A 127 11.87 5.02 -18.39
N ILE A 128 12.00 5.52 -17.19
CA ILE A 128 10.89 5.55 -16.23
C ILE A 128 10.18 6.89 -16.34
N SER A 129 8.84 6.85 -16.32
CA SER A 129 8.04 8.07 -16.39
C SER A 129 6.80 7.88 -15.55
N THR A 130 6.04 8.96 -15.36
CA THR A 130 4.73 8.94 -14.72
C THR A 130 4.79 8.25 -13.37
N ILE A 131 5.65 8.78 -12.51
CA ILE A 131 5.80 8.24 -11.15
C ILE A 131 4.69 8.83 -10.30
N GLU A 132 3.86 7.95 -9.73
CA GLU A 132 2.69 8.37 -8.97
C GLU A 132 2.48 7.47 -7.77
N THR A 133 1.73 7.96 -6.80
CA THR A 133 1.35 7.17 -5.64
C THR A 133 -0.13 7.36 -5.39
N GLN A 134 -0.75 6.38 -4.75
CA GLN A 134 -2.13 6.55 -4.30
C GLN A 134 -2.44 5.59 -3.17
N THR A 135 -3.47 5.92 -2.44
CA THR A 135 -3.96 5.09 -1.34
C THR A 135 -5.39 4.70 -1.68
N PHE A 136 -5.72 3.45 -1.45
CA PHE A 136 -7.08 2.98 -1.69
C PHE A 136 -7.44 1.88 -0.72
N THR A 137 -8.73 1.59 -0.66
CA THR A 137 -9.22 0.56 0.25
C THR A 137 -9.48 -0.73 -0.51
N LEU A 138 -9.39 -1.83 0.21
CA LEU A 138 -9.62 -3.15 -0.37
C LEU A 138 -10.60 -3.90 0.50
N MET A 139 -11.42 -4.69 -0.16
CA MET A 139 -12.36 -5.56 0.53
C MET A 139 -12.57 -6.81 -0.31
N PRO A 140 -12.31 -7.99 0.22
CA PRO A 140 -12.58 -9.22 -0.53
C PRO A 140 -14.09 -9.32 -0.75
N MET A 141 -14.48 -9.72 -1.93
CA MET A 141 -15.89 -9.83 -2.28
C MET A 141 -16.31 -11.28 -2.42
#